data_658371341da620305dd97202059b2dc5
#
_entry.id   658371341da620305dd97202059b2dc5
#
_cell.length_a   1.000
_cell.length_b   1.000
_cell.length_c   1.000
_cell.angle_alpha   90.00
_cell.angle_beta   90.00
_cell.angle_gamma   90.00
#
_symmetry.space_group_name_H-M   'P 1'
#
loop_
_entity.id
_entity.type
_entity.pdbx_description
1 polymer ?
#
loop_
_entity_poly.entity_id
_entity_poly.type
_entity_poly.pdbx_seq_one_letter_code
_entity_poly.pdbx_strand_id
1 'polypeptide(L)'
;MKKTLLYFSFLVFGATYAQDCSELFISEYVEGTGNDKAIEIYNPTGATINLSGYTVERYSNGNSTTTAGGVLNLSGSIAPYSTFVIVNGQTTGTGSSPAASPTLQALADQLDGAYPSPTYMNGNDAIGLFKNGVMIDLMGKAGDASIATAQSWSDEFPYDGSVGAWWTKDQTLIRKSTVKKGVTANPDPFIVTAEWDSLPKDTWTELGQHTCNCFVGIDELASKVSFAIYPNPSVDGKSLLVATNGIALVEVVSVLGQVVSTQKFNGSNLTTDISTSELNKGIYTVRIHFANKEIAQTNLVVN
;
A
#
# COMPACT_ATOMS: atom_id res chain seq x y z
N MET A 1 62.97 5.81 -22.59
CA MET A 1 61.78 4.96 -22.69
C MET A 1 60.72 5.52 -21.73
N LYS A 2 59.72 6.20 -22.26
CA LYS A 2 58.59 6.75 -21.43
C LYS A 2 57.53 5.65 -21.33
N LYS A 3 57.24 5.20 -20.09
CA LYS A 3 56.14 4.24 -19.83
C LYS A 3 54.83 5.04 -19.68
N THR A 4 53.95 4.89 -20.65
CA THR A 4 52.57 5.42 -20.58
C THR A 4 51.72 4.45 -19.78
N LEU A 5 51.22 4.92 -18.64
CA LEU A 5 50.27 4.17 -17.77
C LEU A 5 48.86 4.42 -18.29
N LEU A 6 48.23 3.38 -18.82
CA LEU A 6 46.83 3.46 -19.26
C LEU A 6 45.91 3.17 -18.03
N TYR A 7 45.18 4.22 -17.60
CA TYR A 7 44.11 4.04 -16.60
C TYR A 7 42.83 3.51 -17.29
N PHE A 8 42.46 2.27 -17.00
CA PHE A 8 41.16 1.72 -17.36
C PHE A 8 40.14 2.12 -16.28
N SER A 9 39.28 3.08 -16.59
CA SER A 9 38.14 3.43 -15.74
C SER A 9 37.05 2.40 -15.96
N PHE A 10 36.81 1.53 -14.99
CA PHE A 10 35.63 0.65 -14.96
C PHE A 10 34.43 1.47 -14.54
N LEU A 11 33.56 1.80 -15.48
CA LEU A 11 32.20 2.28 -15.19
C LEU A 11 31.38 1.07 -14.70
N VAL A 12 31.21 0.96 -13.40
CA VAL A 12 30.25 0.01 -12.80
C VAL A 12 28.86 0.59 -12.99
N PHE A 13 28.13 0.12 -13.98
CA PHE A 13 26.68 0.33 -14.06
C PHE A 13 26.05 -0.49 -12.91
N GLY A 14 25.80 0.16 -11.78
CA GLY A 14 24.98 -0.41 -10.73
C GLY A 14 23.54 -0.50 -11.25
N ALA A 15 23.00 -1.70 -11.40
CA ALA A 15 21.57 -1.88 -11.54
C ALA A 15 20.91 -1.35 -10.24
N THR A 16 20.23 -0.22 -10.33
CA THR A 16 19.44 0.30 -9.21
C THR A 16 18.17 -0.53 -9.13
N TYR A 17 18.16 -1.52 -8.25
CA TYR A 17 16.90 -2.15 -7.85
C TYR A 17 16.08 -1.12 -7.07
N ALA A 18 14.80 -0.96 -7.40
CA ALA A 18 13.90 -0.13 -6.62
C ALA A 18 13.92 -0.62 -5.17
N GLN A 19 14.21 0.29 -4.26
CA GLN A 19 14.20 0.00 -2.82
C GLN A 19 12.75 -0.21 -2.39
N ASP A 20 12.51 -1.18 -1.51
CA ASP A 20 11.18 -1.38 -0.92
C ASP A 20 10.67 -0.07 -0.27
N CYS A 21 9.38 0.22 -0.43
CA CYS A 21 8.69 1.35 0.16
C CYS A 21 9.23 2.75 -0.24
N SER A 22 9.80 2.90 -1.42
CA SER A 22 10.45 4.14 -1.83
C SER A 22 9.78 4.87 -3.01
N GLU A 23 8.82 4.23 -3.69
CA GLU A 23 8.14 4.79 -4.87
C GLU A 23 6.69 4.32 -4.93
N LEU A 24 5.84 5.07 -5.64
CA LEU A 24 4.44 4.74 -5.88
C LEU A 24 4.28 3.38 -6.59
N PHE A 25 3.16 2.70 -6.32
CA PHE A 25 2.75 1.51 -7.07
C PHE A 25 1.22 1.42 -7.18
N ILE A 26 0.71 0.61 -8.11
CA ILE A 26 -0.71 0.36 -8.29
C ILE A 26 -1.19 -0.55 -7.17
N SER A 27 -2.16 -0.13 -6.37
CA SER A 27 -2.69 -0.84 -5.21
C SER A 27 -4.01 -1.55 -5.48
N GLU A 28 -4.85 -1.01 -6.40
CA GLU A 28 -6.12 -1.65 -6.74
C GLU A 28 -6.41 -1.47 -8.24
N TYR A 29 -7.04 -2.49 -8.84
CA TYR A 29 -7.52 -2.53 -10.21
C TYR A 29 -8.96 -3.00 -10.21
N VAL A 30 -9.87 -2.16 -10.68
CA VAL A 30 -11.31 -2.46 -10.75
C VAL A 30 -11.73 -2.62 -12.20
N GLU A 31 -12.17 -3.81 -12.56
CA GLU A 31 -12.83 -4.07 -13.84
C GLU A 31 -14.28 -4.50 -13.60
N GLY A 32 -15.13 -3.51 -13.38
CA GLY A 32 -16.56 -3.66 -13.16
C GLY A 32 -17.37 -3.67 -14.45
N THR A 33 -18.69 -3.58 -14.28
CA THR A 33 -19.66 -3.61 -15.38
C THR A 33 -19.52 -2.39 -16.29
N GLY A 34 -19.37 -2.61 -17.58
CA GLY A 34 -19.27 -1.51 -18.57
C GLY A 34 -18.05 -0.64 -18.31
N ASN A 35 -18.26 0.63 -17.99
CA ASN A 35 -17.20 1.59 -17.69
C ASN A 35 -17.02 1.83 -16.18
N ASP A 36 -17.53 0.96 -15.32
CA ASP A 36 -17.18 0.97 -13.89
C ASP A 36 -15.75 0.44 -13.71
N LYS A 37 -14.79 1.28 -14.09
CA LYS A 37 -13.36 0.98 -14.12
C LYS A 37 -12.60 1.98 -13.26
N ALA A 38 -11.69 1.48 -12.44
CA ALA A 38 -10.81 2.32 -11.62
C ALA A 38 -9.41 1.71 -11.48
N ILE A 39 -8.44 2.57 -11.21
CA ILE A 39 -7.06 2.24 -10.88
C ILE A 39 -6.71 3.04 -9.63
N GLU A 40 -6.21 2.39 -8.61
CA GLU A 40 -5.70 3.07 -7.42
C GLU A 40 -4.19 2.98 -7.37
N ILE A 41 -3.56 4.07 -6.96
CA ILE A 41 -2.12 4.20 -6.74
C ILE A 41 -1.88 4.47 -5.27
N TYR A 42 -0.94 3.76 -4.67
CA TYR A 42 -0.56 3.93 -3.28
C TYR A 42 0.81 4.59 -3.13
N ASN A 43 0.92 5.49 -2.13
CA ASN A 43 2.18 6.07 -1.69
C ASN A 43 2.68 5.34 -0.44
N PRO A 44 3.66 4.42 -0.55
CA PRO A 44 4.19 3.67 0.58
C PRO A 44 5.19 4.47 1.41
N THR A 45 5.46 5.73 1.07
CA THR A 45 6.51 6.54 1.68
C THR A 45 5.98 7.44 2.79
N GLY A 46 6.86 7.86 3.70
CA GLY A 46 6.56 8.86 4.73
C GLY A 46 6.53 10.31 4.25
N ALA A 47 6.55 10.56 2.94
CA ALA A 47 6.56 11.90 2.36
C ALA A 47 5.41 12.09 1.35
N THR A 48 4.87 13.29 1.25
CA THR A 48 3.94 13.65 0.17
C THR A 48 4.65 13.60 -1.18
N ILE A 49 4.08 12.91 -2.16
CA ILE A 49 4.61 12.81 -3.51
C ILE A 49 3.76 13.66 -4.45
N ASN A 50 4.41 14.60 -5.16
CA ASN A 50 3.79 15.37 -6.22
C ASN A 50 3.71 14.53 -7.50
N LEU A 51 2.55 14.50 -8.14
CA LEU A 51 2.27 13.65 -9.30
C LEU A 51 2.73 14.24 -10.65
N SER A 52 3.33 15.43 -10.67
CA SER A 52 3.92 15.98 -11.89
C SER A 52 4.99 15.04 -12.45
N GLY A 53 4.84 14.67 -13.72
CA GLY A 53 5.72 13.71 -14.39
C GLY A 53 5.34 12.25 -14.19
N TYR A 54 4.26 11.96 -13.47
CA TYR A 54 3.71 10.60 -13.42
C TYR A 54 2.63 10.41 -14.49
N THR A 55 2.62 9.23 -15.11
CA THR A 55 1.61 8.81 -16.06
C THR A 55 1.12 7.40 -15.79
N VAL A 56 -0.17 7.15 -16.06
CA VAL A 56 -0.72 5.80 -16.20
C VAL A 56 -0.89 5.52 -17.68
N GLU A 57 -0.46 4.33 -18.11
CA GLU A 57 -0.42 3.96 -19.51
C GLU A 57 -1.04 2.59 -19.74
N ARG A 58 -1.87 2.47 -20.80
CA ARG A 58 -2.53 1.21 -21.16
C ARG A 58 -1.89 0.56 -22.37
N TYR A 59 -1.65 -0.73 -22.27
CA TYR A 59 -1.20 -1.63 -23.34
C TYR A 59 -2.36 -2.54 -23.74
N SER A 60 -3.11 -2.15 -24.77
CA SER A 60 -4.34 -2.87 -25.12
C SER A 60 -4.05 -4.24 -25.72
N ASN A 61 -4.78 -5.25 -25.26
CA ASN A 61 -4.88 -6.57 -25.88
C ASN A 61 -3.51 -7.21 -26.18
N GLY A 62 -2.60 -7.17 -25.21
CA GLY A 62 -1.27 -7.78 -25.35
C GLY A 62 -0.29 -7.02 -26.25
N ASN A 63 -0.55 -5.76 -26.59
CA ASN A 63 0.39 -4.94 -27.34
C ASN A 63 1.69 -4.70 -26.53
N SER A 64 2.81 -4.57 -27.26
CA SER A 64 4.12 -4.25 -26.66
C SER A 64 4.37 -2.75 -26.51
N THR A 65 3.50 -1.92 -27.04
CA THR A 65 3.57 -0.46 -26.99
C THR A 65 2.30 0.11 -26.39
N THR A 66 2.43 1.25 -25.73
CA THR A 66 1.30 2.01 -25.20
C THR A 66 0.28 2.29 -26.29
N THR A 67 -0.99 2.09 -25.98
CA THR A 67 -2.11 2.40 -26.87
C THR A 67 -2.13 3.90 -27.20
N ALA A 68 -2.28 4.24 -28.46
CA ALA A 68 -2.42 5.64 -28.88
C ALA A 68 -3.62 6.30 -28.14
N GLY A 69 -3.36 7.37 -27.39
CA GLY A 69 -4.33 8.00 -26.48
C GLY A 69 -4.56 7.27 -25.16
N GLY A 70 -3.91 6.14 -24.92
CA GLY A 70 -3.98 5.38 -23.68
C GLY A 70 -3.00 5.85 -22.60
N VAL A 71 -2.68 7.15 -22.56
CA VAL A 71 -1.80 7.78 -21.58
C VAL A 71 -2.58 8.83 -20.80
N LEU A 72 -2.60 8.71 -19.49
CA LEU A 72 -3.13 9.70 -18.57
C LEU A 72 -1.99 10.35 -17.80
N ASN A 73 -1.85 11.67 -17.93
CA ASN A 73 -0.98 12.45 -17.07
C ASN A 73 -1.65 12.66 -15.73
N LEU A 74 -0.94 12.34 -14.65
CA LEU A 74 -1.45 12.55 -13.30
C LEU A 74 -1.20 13.97 -12.82
N SER A 75 -2.06 14.45 -11.93
CA SER A 75 -1.96 15.80 -11.36
C SER A 75 -2.30 15.77 -9.87
N GLY A 76 -1.81 16.76 -9.11
CA GLY A 76 -2.02 16.81 -7.66
C GLY A 76 -0.88 16.15 -6.88
N SER A 77 -1.20 15.52 -5.77
CA SER A 77 -0.24 14.88 -4.89
C SER A 77 -0.88 13.77 -4.06
N ILE A 78 -0.08 12.80 -3.62
CA ILE A 78 -0.49 11.74 -2.71
C ILE A 78 0.20 11.97 -1.36
N ALA A 79 -0.59 12.09 -0.28
CA ALA A 79 -0.08 12.21 1.07
C ALA A 79 0.71 10.95 1.50
N PRO A 80 1.52 11.01 2.58
CA PRO A 80 2.18 9.82 3.11
C PRO A 80 1.18 8.71 3.43
N TYR A 81 1.50 7.47 3.03
CA TYR A 81 0.71 6.27 3.32
C TYR A 81 -0.76 6.38 2.89
N SER A 82 -1.02 7.10 1.80
CA SER A 82 -2.36 7.35 1.25
C SER A 82 -2.45 6.88 -0.19
N THR A 83 -3.66 6.86 -0.72
CA THR A 83 -3.98 6.42 -2.07
C THR A 83 -4.38 7.59 -2.97
N PHE A 84 -4.45 7.31 -4.27
CA PHE A 84 -4.96 8.21 -5.31
C PHE A 84 -5.79 7.39 -6.28
N VAL A 85 -7.07 7.68 -6.37
CA VAL A 85 -8.05 6.93 -7.14
C VAL A 85 -8.31 7.59 -8.49
N ILE A 86 -8.11 6.83 -9.56
CA ILE A 86 -8.41 7.21 -10.94
C ILE A 86 -9.64 6.44 -11.39
N VAL A 87 -10.68 7.11 -11.82
CA VAL A 87 -11.93 6.47 -12.26
C VAL A 87 -12.26 6.89 -13.68
N ASN A 88 -12.89 6.00 -14.44
CA ASN A 88 -13.41 6.30 -15.77
C ASN A 88 -14.37 7.50 -15.74
N GLY A 89 -14.04 8.50 -16.56
CA GLY A 89 -14.75 9.79 -16.56
C GLY A 89 -15.98 9.84 -17.48
N GLN A 90 -16.41 8.73 -18.10
CA GLN A 90 -17.56 8.72 -19.01
C GLN A 90 -18.87 8.91 -18.23
N THR A 91 -19.52 10.06 -18.45
CA THR A 91 -20.80 10.43 -17.79
C THR A 91 -22.03 10.17 -18.64
N THR A 92 -21.85 9.92 -19.94
CA THR A 92 -22.95 9.66 -20.88
C THR A 92 -22.74 8.33 -21.57
N GLY A 93 -23.72 7.43 -21.47
CA GLY A 93 -23.66 6.14 -22.14
C GLY A 93 -23.98 6.24 -23.63
N THR A 94 -23.34 5.36 -24.41
CA THR A 94 -23.69 5.09 -25.79
C THR A 94 -23.87 3.59 -25.94
N GLY A 95 -24.91 3.10 -26.55
CA GLY A 95 -25.19 1.70 -26.92
C GLY A 95 -24.38 0.61 -26.20
N SER A 96 -23.17 0.33 -26.67
CA SER A 96 -22.26 -0.68 -26.12
C SER A 96 -21.29 -0.17 -25.03
N SER A 97 -21.30 1.15 -24.75
CA SER A 97 -20.40 1.78 -23.78
C SER A 97 -21.22 2.62 -22.78
N PRO A 98 -21.75 2.00 -21.70
CA PRO A 98 -22.53 2.72 -20.70
C PRO A 98 -21.69 3.76 -19.95
N ALA A 99 -22.35 4.74 -19.32
CA ALA A 99 -21.70 5.65 -18.39
C ALA A 99 -21.12 4.87 -17.21
N ALA A 100 -20.02 5.35 -16.64
CA ALA A 100 -19.55 4.87 -15.37
C ALA A 100 -20.52 5.29 -14.24
N SER A 101 -20.59 4.46 -13.20
CA SER A 101 -21.44 4.69 -12.04
C SER A 101 -21.09 6.01 -11.35
N PRO A 102 -22.05 6.90 -11.09
CA PRO A 102 -21.78 8.14 -10.34
C PRO A 102 -21.24 7.88 -8.93
N THR A 103 -21.59 6.74 -8.32
CA THR A 103 -21.07 6.37 -6.99
C THR A 103 -19.60 5.99 -7.04
N LEU A 104 -19.15 5.35 -8.10
CA LEU A 104 -17.74 5.07 -8.33
C LEU A 104 -16.98 6.36 -8.67
N GLN A 105 -17.54 7.20 -9.56
CA GLN A 105 -16.92 8.48 -9.92
C GLN A 105 -16.77 9.43 -8.74
N ALA A 106 -17.64 9.34 -7.74
CA ALA A 106 -17.54 10.15 -6.52
C ALA A 106 -16.34 9.79 -5.62
N LEU A 107 -15.70 8.62 -5.84
CA LEU A 107 -14.48 8.21 -5.15
C LEU A 107 -13.19 8.71 -5.82
N ALA A 108 -13.29 9.31 -7.01
CA ALA A 108 -12.13 9.69 -7.80
C ALA A 108 -11.40 10.92 -7.24
N ASP A 109 -10.08 10.82 -7.11
CA ASP A 109 -9.18 11.98 -7.01
C ASP A 109 -8.94 12.60 -8.40
N GLN A 110 -8.95 11.76 -9.45
CA GLN A 110 -8.87 12.21 -10.85
C GLN A 110 -9.79 11.37 -11.72
N LEU A 111 -10.63 12.02 -12.52
CA LEU A 111 -11.36 11.35 -13.58
C LEU A 111 -10.47 11.20 -14.81
N ASP A 112 -10.54 10.03 -15.43
CA ASP A 112 -9.84 9.75 -16.68
C ASP A 112 -10.61 10.36 -17.87
N GLY A 113 -9.92 10.46 -19.00
CA GLY A 113 -10.43 11.07 -20.21
C GLY A 113 -11.38 10.18 -21.03
N ALA A 114 -11.67 10.62 -22.24
CA ALA A 114 -12.44 9.84 -23.20
C ALA A 114 -11.60 8.65 -23.73
N TYR A 115 -12.30 7.60 -24.24
CA TYR A 115 -11.67 6.50 -24.95
C TYR A 115 -10.62 7.02 -25.97
N PRO A 116 -9.41 6.44 -26.00
CA PRO A 116 -8.97 5.16 -25.44
C PRO A 116 -8.10 5.25 -24.17
N SER A 117 -8.43 6.13 -23.24
CA SER A 117 -7.66 6.34 -22.00
C SER A 117 -7.49 5.08 -21.14
N PRO A 118 -6.62 5.09 -20.11
CA PRO A 118 -6.26 3.88 -19.35
C PRO A 118 -7.43 3.15 -18.69
N THR A 119 -8.42 3.84 -18.18
CA THR A 119 -9.58 3.21 -17.51
C THR A 119 -10.61 2.59 -18.47
N TYR A 120 -10.25 2.39 -19.74
CA TYR A 120 -11.02 1.56 -20.69
C TYR A 120 -10.40 0.17 -20.85
N MET A 121 -9.65 -0.31 -19.83
CA MET A 121 -9.15 -1.67 -19.78
C MET A 121 -10.29 -2.69 -19.77
N ASN A 122 -10.03 -3.92 -20.20
CA ASN A 122 -11.03 -4.98 -20.37
C ASN A 122 -10.49 -6.40 -20.01
N GLY A 123 -9.61 -6.49 -19.03
CA GLY A 123 -9.12 -7.75 -18.47
C GLY A 123 -7.86 -8.30 -19.13
N ASN A 124 -7.62 -8.06 -20.40
CA ASN A 124 -6.40 -8.46 -21.12
C ASN A 124 -5.48 -7.28 -21.49
N ASP A 125 -5.74 -6.12 -20.91
CA ASP A 125 -4.92 -4.93 -21.05
C ASP A 125 -3.93 -4.82 -19.89
N ALA A 126 -2.64 -4.61 -20.17
CA ALA A 126 -1.68 -4.27 -19.12
C ALA A 126 -1.73 -2.76 -18.82
N ILE A 127 -1.54 -2.43 -17.54
CA ILE A 127 -1.54 -1.05 -17.04
C ILE A 127 -0.19 -0.76 -16.40
N GLY A 128 0.53 0.21 -16.94
CA GLY A 128 1.82 0.68 -16.43
C GLY A 128 1.69 2.00 -15.69
N LEU A 129 2.45 2.14 -14.61
CA LEU A 129 2.69 3.41 -13.90
C LEU A 129 4.11 3.87 -14.21
N PHE A 130 4.25 5.11 -14.65
CA PHE A 130 5.53 5.68 -15.07
C PHE A 130 5.85 6.97 -14.34
N LYS A 131 7.13 7.22 -14.15
CA LYS A 131 7.68 8.48 -13.63
C LYS A 131 8.71 9.02 -14.59
N ASN A 132 8.47 10.18 -15.19
CA ASN A 132 9.34 10.81 -16.20
C ASN A 132 9.72 9.83 -17.34
N GLY A 133 8.76 9.03 -17.79
CA GLY A 133 8.94 8.03 -18.85
C GLY A 133 9.66 6.74 -18.42
N VAL A 134 9.97 6.57 -17.15
CA VAL A 134 10.53 5.33 -16.60
C VAL A 134 9.42 4.53 -15.92
N MET A 135 9.26 3.27 -16.30
CA MET A 135 8.28 2.38 -15.69
C MET A 135 8.66 2.09 -14.22
N ILE A 136 7.73 2.34 -13.32
CA ILE A 136 7.89 2.10 -11.89
C ILE A 136 6.95 1.01 -11.38
N ASP A 137 5.88 0.70 -12.12
CA ASP A 137 5.02 -0.45 -11.86
C ASP A 137 4.31 -0.91 -13.12
N LEU A 138 3.95 -2.19 -13.17
CA LEU A 138 3.19 -2.81 -14.25
C LEU A 138 2.24 -3.88 -13.69
N MET A 139 0.96 -3.70 -13.90
CA MET A 139 -0.07 -4.71 -13.72
C MET A 139 -0.33 -5.37 -15.08
N GLY A 140 -0.18 -6.71 -15.16
CA GLY A 140 -0.24 -7.44 -16.42
C GLY A 140 1.12 -7.65 -17.06
N LYS A 141 1.11 -8.04 -18.35
CA LYS A 141 2.32 -8.26 -19.17
C LYS A 141 2.13 -7.53 -20.52
N ALA A 142 3.03 -6.62 -20.84
CA ALA A 142 3.06 -5.96 -22.13
C ALA A 142 3.73 -6.86 -23.19
N GLY A 143 3.24 -6.85 -24.42
CA GLY A 143 3.82 -7.63 -25.53
C GLY A 143 3.54 -9.14 -25.45
N ASP A 144 2.43 -9.52 -24.86
CA ASP A 144 1.98 -10.92 -24.80
C ASP A 144 0.93 -11.18 -25.89
N ALA A 145 1.35 -11.76 -27.01
CA ALA A 145 0.45 -12.07 -28.11
C ALA A 145 -0.59 -13.14 -27.76
N SER A 146 -0.36 -13.98 -26.76
CA SER A 146 -1.32 -15.01 -26.34
C SER A 146 -2.55 -14.36 -25.69
N ILE A 147 -2.36 -13.28 -24.93
CA ILE A 147 -3.44 -12.57 -24.27
C ILE A 147 -4.32 -11.76 -25.24
N ALA A 148 -3.86 -11.50 -26.46
CA ALA A 148 -4.64 -10.78 -27.48
C ALA A 148 -5.95 -11.49 -27.85
N THR A 149 -5.97 -12.81 -27.81
CA THR A 149 -7.16 -13.64 -28.05
C THR A 149 -7.83 -14.14 -26.78
N ALA A 150 -7.09 -14.17 -25.68
CA ALA A 150 -7.63 -14.43 -24.34
C ALA A 150 -8.37 -13.17 -23.84
N GLN A 151 -9.20 -13.34 -22.84
CA GLN A 151 -9.98 -12.23 -22.28
C GLN A 151 -9.48 -11.79 -20.90
N SER A 152 -8.51 -12.52 -20.34
CA SER A 152 -8.05 -12.32 -18.98
C SER A 152 -6.75 -13.06 -18.73
N TRP A 153 -5.91 -12.59 -17.81
CA TRP A 153 -4.95 -13.46 -17.15
C TRP A 153 -5.67 -14.33 -16.12
N SER A 154 -5.16 -15.56 -15.90
CA SER A 154 -5.76 -16.58 -15.05
C SER A 154 -4.83 -16.98 -13.90
N ASP A 155 -5.36 -17.75 -12.96
CA ASP A 155 -4.68 -18.19 -11.74
C ASP A 155 -3.87 -19.49 -11.90
N GLU A 156 -4.01 -20.17 -13.06
CA GLU A 156 -3.31 -21.44 -13.36
C GLU A 156 -2.43 -21.31 -14.60
N PHE A 157 -1.33 -22.08 -14.62
CA PHE A 157 -0.44 -22.14 -15.78
C PHE A 157 -1.21 -22.57 -17.05
N PRO A 158 -1.01 -21.91 -18.20
CA PRO A 158 0.02 -20.91 -18.56
C PRO A 158 -0.28 -19.46 -18.14
N TYR A 159 -1.29 -19.16 -17.37
CA TYR A 159 -1.73 -17.87 -16.86
C TYR A 159 -2.30 -16.91 -17.93
N ASP A 160 -2.59 -17.40 -19.11
CA ASP A 160 -3.05 -16.65 -20.29
C ASP A 160 -4.57 -16.69 -20.50
N GLY A 161 -5.32 -17.15 -19.50
CA GLY A 161 -6.79 -17.27 -19.55
C GLY A 161 -7.33 -18.50 -20.25
N SER A 162 -6.46 -19.37 -20.78
CA SER A 162 -6.86 -20.63 -21.43
C SER A 162 -7.14 -21.74 -20.39
N VAL A 163 -6.57 -21.63 -19.21
CA VAL A 163 -6.73 -22.58 -18.08
C VAL A 163 -6.96 -21.76 -16.81
N GLY A 164 -7.68 -22.33 -15.85
CA GLY A 164 -7.95 -21.72 -14.56
C GLY A 164 -9.10 -20.70 -14.58
N ALA A 165 -9.25 -19.99 -13.47
CA ALA A 165 -10.22 -18.92 -13.33
C ALA A 165 -9.67 -17.59 -13.84
N TRP A 166 -10.51 -16.79 -14.46
CA TRP A 166 -10.14 -15.41 -14.84
C TRP A 166 -10.01 -14.53 -13.61
N TRP A 167 -8.92 -13.76 -13.55
CA TRP A 167 -8.63 -12.87 -12.43
C TRP A 167 -8.69 -11.39 -12.81
N THR A 168 -8.31 -11.02 -14.02
CA THR A 168 -8.25 -9.62 -14.42
C THR A 168 -9.48 -9.13 -15.17
N LYS A 169 -10.37 -10.03 -15.61
CA LYS A 169 -11.64 -9.68 -16.25
C LYS A 169 -12.80 -9.90 -15.30
N ASP A 170 -13.71 -8.93 -15.25
CA ASP A 170 -14.90 -8.99 -14.38
C ASP A 170 -14.54 -9.22 -12.90
N GLN A 171 -13.46 -8.60 -12.43
CA GLN A 171 -12.93 -8.74 -11.07
C GLN A 171 -12.45 -7.41 -10.54
N THR A 172 -12.37 -7.31 -9.23
CA THR A 172 -11.55 -6.29 -8.55
C THR A 172 -10.33 -6.99 -7.95
N LEU A 173 -9.15 -6.41 -8.18
CA LEU A 173 -7.89 -6.92 -7.66
C LEU A 173 -7.30 -5.94 -6.67
N ILE A 174 -6.98 -6.44 -5.46
CA ILE A 174 -6.30 -5.66 -4.43
C ILE A 174 -4.87 -6.19 -4.28
N ARG A 175 -3.89 -5.27 -4.30
CA ARG A 175 -2.48 -5.64 -4.10
C ARG A 175 -2.28 -6.15 -2.69
N LYS A 176 -1.56 -7.27 -2.53
CA LYS A 176 -1.29 -7.85 -1.22
C LYS A 176 -0.45 -6.91 -0.37
N SER A 177 -0.73 -6.82 0.91
CA SER A 177 0.01 -5.97 1.86
C SER A 177 1.50 -6.27 1.96
N THR A 178 1.91 -7.47 1.55
CA THR A 178 3.32 -7.88 1.50
C THR A 178 4.10 -7.31 0.33
N VAL A 179 3.40 -6.77 -0.70
CA VAL A 179 4.02 -6.08 -1.84
C VAL A 179 4.43 -4.67 -1.40
N LYS A 180 5.70 -4.33 -1.57
CA LYS A 180 6.32 -3.10 -1.05
C LYS A 180 6.88 -2.19 -2.13
N LYS A 181 6.76 -2.60 -3.39
CA LYS A 181 7.24 -1.87 -4.56
C LYS A 181 6.54 -2.34 -5.82
N GLY A 182 6.54 -1.51 -6.84
CA GLY A 182 6.03 -1.88 -8.16
C GLY A 182 6.94 -2.84 -8.93
N VAL A 183 6.39 -3.40 -9.99
CA VAL A 183 7.09 -4.27 -10.96
C VAL A 183 7.75 -3.38 -12.00
N THR A 184 9.08 -3.30 -12.00
CA THR A 184 9.87 -2.42 -12.88
C THR A 184 10.40 -3.10 -14.14
N ALA A 185 10.11 -4.39 -14.32
CA ALA A 185 10.43 -5.17 -15.50
C ALA A 185 9.20 -5.95 -15.95
N ASN A 186 9.04 -6.10 -17.27
CA ASN A 186 7.92 -6.85 -17.83
C ASN A 186 7.97 -8.32 -17.36
N PRO A 187 6.94 -8.83 -16.65
CA PRO A 187 6.96 -10.18 -16.09
C PRO A 187 6.84 -11.26 -17.20
N ASP A 188 7.43 -12.43 -17.00
CA ASP A 188 7.29 -13.57 -17.88
C ASP A 188 7.36 -14.89 -17.12
N PRO A 189 6.24 -15.56 -16.82
CA PRO A 189 4.85 -15.13 -17.03
C PRO A 189 4.36 -14.08 -16.01
N PHE A 190 3.22 -13.44 -16.29
CA PHE A 190 2.50 -12.65 -15.28
C PHE A 190 1.64 -13.60 -14.43
N ILE A 191 2.06 -13.82 -13.19
CA ILE A 191 1.35 -14.66 -12.22
C ILE A 191 0.55 -13.74 -11.30
N VAL A 192 -0.72 -13.50 -11.66
CA VAL A 192 -1.58 -12.54 -10.94
C VAL A 192 -1.72 -12.86 -9.46
N THR A 193 -1.83 -14.14 -9.11
CA THR A 193 -1.98 -14.60 -7.72
C THR A 193 -0.75 -14.38 -6.85
N ALA A 194 0.42 -14.07 -7.43
CA ALA A 194 1.62 -13.79 -6.65
C ALA A 194 1.49 -12.50 -5.84
N GLU A 195 0.90 -11.45 -6.41
CA GLU A 195 0.85 -10.12 -5.82
C GLU A 195 -0.57 -9.59 -5.57
N TRP A 196 -1.61 -10.24 -6.08
CA TRP A 196 -2.98 -9.77 -6.03
C TRP A 196 -3.91 -10.75 -5.35
N ASP A 197 -4.91 -10.21 -4.66
CA ASP A 197 -6.09 -10.91 -4.17
C ASP A 197 -7.29 -10.45 -5.00
N SER A 198 -8.22 -11.39 -5.33
CA SER A 198 -9.37 -11.12 -6.19
C SER A 198 -10.64 -10.96 -5.37
N LEU A 199 -11.44 -9.95 -5.71
CA LEU A 199 -12.81 -9.74 -5.25
C LEU A 199 -13.79 -9.83 -6.43
N PRO A 200 -15.08 -10.12 -6.16
CA PRO A 200 -16.09 -10.14 -7.21
C PRO A 200 -16.16 -8.83 -7.99
N LYS A 201 -16.60 -8.92 -9.25
CA LYS A 201 -16.96 -7.78 -10.07
C LYS A 201 -17.87 -6.80 -9.33
N ASP A 202 -17.74 -5.52 -9.67
CA ASP A 202 -18.50 -4.42 -9.06
C ASP A 202 -18.27 -4.26 -7.54
N THR A 203 -17.11 -4.69 -7.06
CA THR A 203 -16.67 -4.49 -5.67
C THR A 203 -15.57 -3.41 -5.66
N TRP A 204 -15.83 -2.27 -5.02
CA TRP A 204 -14.87 -1.16 -4.86
C TRP A 204 -14.92 -0.54 -3.47
N THR A 205 -15.23 -1.37 -2.47
CA THR A 205 -15.32 -0.94 -1.06
C THR A 205 -13.97 -0.58 -0.45
N GLU A 206 -12.89 -1.06 -1.06
CA GLU A 206 -11.52 -0.83 -0.59
C GLU A 206 -10.85 0.38 -1.27
N LEU A 207 -11.45 0.95 -2.34
CA LEU A 207 -10.92 2.15 -2.99
C LEU A 207 -10.82 3.34 -2.02
N GLY A 208 -9.72 4.01 -2.04
CA GLY A 208 -9.38 5.12 -1.14
C GLY A 208 -8.58 4.69 0.08
N GLN A 209 -8.22 3.40 0.19
CA GLN A 209 -7.40 2.85 1.28
C GLN A 209 -6.58 1.65 0.82
N HIS A 210 -5.37 1.52 1.31
CA HIS A 210 -4.53 0.36 1.07
C HIS A 210 -3.66 0.04 2.29
N THR A 211 -3.54 -1.24 2.61
CA THR A 211 -2.66 -1.72 3.68
C THR A 211 -1.37 -2.26 3.07
N CYS A 212 -0.23 -1.68 3.45
CA CYS A 212 1.09 -2.12 3.01
C CYS A 212 2.02 -2.29 4.22
N ASN A 213 2.81 -3.37 4.23
CA ASN A 213 3.84 -3.60 5.24
C ASN A 213 5.04 -2.63 5.08
N CYS A 214 4.85 -1.54 4.37
CA CYS A 214 5.77 -0.41 4.26
C CYS A 214 5.68 0.56 5.42
N PHE A 215 4.59 0.58 6.13
CA PHE A 215 4.46 1.38 7.32
C PHE A 215 5.38 0.80 8.40
N VAL A 216 6.60 1.32 8.47
CA VAL A 216 7.49 1.17 9.64
C VAL A 216 7.27 2.34 10.60
N GLY A 217 6.01 2.73 10.81
CA GLY A 217 5.65 3.36 12.06
C GLY A 217 5.84 2.30 13.13
N ILE A 218 6.16 2.68 14.34
CA ILE A 218 5.89 1.81 15.48
C ILE A 218 4.45 1.36 15.22
N ASP A 219 4.26 0.06 14.90
CA ASP A 219 2.95 -0.52 15.04
C ASP A 219 2.54 -0.17 16.46
N GLU A 220 1.73 0.87 16.61
CA GLU A 220 0.74 0.82 17.64
C GLU A 220 -0.06 -0.40 17.20
N LEU A 221 0.46 -1.58 17.60
CA LEU A 221 -0.27 -2.82 17.53
C LEU A 221 -1.63 -2.41 18.03
N ALA A 222 -2.63 -2.42 17.14
CA ALA A 222 -4.01 -2.32 17.59
C ALA A 222 -4.15 -3.51 18.53
N SER A 223 -3.68 -3.28 19.73
CA SER A 223 -3.60 -4.27 20.79
C SER A 223 -5.04 -4.70 20.95
N LYS A 224 -5.33 -5.98 20.68
CA LYS A 224 -6.64 -6.55 21.00
C LYS A 224 -6.94 -6.39 22.49
N VAL A 225 -5.97 -5.87 23.23
CA VAL A 225 -6.04 -5.56 24.65
C VAL A 225 -6.38 -4.09 24.80
N SER A 226 -7.55 -3.82 25.35
CA SER A 226 -7.91 -2.48 25.82
C SER A 226 -7.23 -2.22 27.16
N PHE A 227 -6.61 -1.06 27.32
CA PHE A 227 -6.03 -0.60 28.57
C PHE A 227 -6.19 0.91 28.73
N ALA A 228 -6.10 1.39 29.96
CA ALA A 228 -6.11 2.80 30.29
C ALA A 228 -5.18 3.09 31.47
N ILE A 229 -4.56 4.28 31.46
CA ILE A 229 -3.78 4.80 32.59
C ILE A 229 -4.41 6.11 33.04
N TYR A 230 -4.82 6.17 34.28
CA TYR A 230 -5.42 7.36 34.85
C TYR A 230 -5.13 7.53 36.37
N PRO A 231 -5.04 8.77 36.89
CA PRO A 231 -5.00 9.99 36.11
C PRO A 231 -3.72 10.09 35.25
N ASN A 232 -3.85 10.73 34.10
CA ASN A 232 -2.71 11.12 33.27
C ASN A 232 -2.96 12.57 32.79
N PRO A 233 -2.21 13.56 33.30
CA PRO A 233 -1.00 13.47 34.15
C PRO A 233 -1.22 12.78 35.50
N SER A 234 -0.14 12.17 36.05
CA SER A 234 -0.16 11.51 37.34
C SER A 234 -0.48 12.48 38.51
N VAL A 235 -1.22 12.02 39.48
CA VAL A 235 -1.60 12.78 40.68
C VAL A 235 -1.16 12.04 41.91
N ASP A 236 -0.70 12.75 42.95
CA ASP A 236 -0.24 12.20 44.23
C ASP A 236 0.81 11.07 44.08
N GLY A 237 1.70 11.22 43.10
CA GLY A 237 2.82 10.30 42.86
C GLY A 237 2.43 8.95 42.28
N LYS A 238 1.24 8.80 41.70
CA LYS A 238 0.79 7.53 41.11
C LYS A 238 -0.23 7.70 39.97
N SER A 239 -0.36 6.66 39.18
CA SER A 239 -1.43 6.45 38.18
C SER A 239 -1.87 5.00 38.20
N LEU A 240 -3.16 4.73 37.98
CA LEU A 240 -3.70 3.38 37.92
C LEU A 240 -3.69 2.92 36.46
N LEU A 241 -3.07 1.78 36.20
CA LEU A 241 -3.21 1.03 34.95
C LEU A 241 -4.38 0.04 35.10
N VAL A 242 -5.30 0.05 34.15
CA VAL A 242 -6.39 -0.92 34.02
C VAL A 242 -6.30 -1.57 32.64
N ALA A 243 -6.45 -2.87 32.53
CA ALA A 243 -6.36 -3.60 31.27
C ALA A 243 -7.41 -4.72 31.20
N THR A 244 -7.74 -5.14 29.99
CA THR A 244 -8.67 -6.26 29.73
C THR A 244 -7.99 -7.62 29.75
N ASN A 245 -6.64 -7.66 29.63
CA ASN A 245 -5.83 -8.88 29.70
C ASN A 245 -4.87 -8.82 30.89
N GLY A 246 -4.49 -10.01 31.38
CA GLY A 246 -3.59 -10.13 32.52
C GLY A 246 -2.22 -9.49 32.25
N ILE A 247 -1.79 -8.63 33.16
CA ILE A 247 -0.53 -7.90 33.12
C ILE A 247 0.60 -8.83 33.61
N ALA A 248 1.66 -8.99 32.82
CA ALA A 248 2.84 -9.79 33.16
C ALA A 248 4.03 -8.90 33.55
N LEU A 249 4.22 -7.75 32.90
CA LEU A 249 5.31 -6.82 33.18
C LEU A 249 4.88 -5.39 32.82
N VAL A 250 5.24 -4.43 33.66
CA VAL A 250 5.13 -2.99 33.35
C VAL A 250 6.49 -2.35 33.48
N GLU A 251 6.92 -1.65 32.45
CA GLU A 251 8.15 -0.86 32.41
C GLU A 251 7.81 0.61 32.22
N VAL A 252 8.44 1.50 32.97
CA VAL A 252 8.42 2.94 32.73
C VAL A 252 9.75 3.33 32.12
N VAL A 253 9.71 3.95 30.96
CA VAL A 253 10.89 4.27 30.15
C VAL A 253 10.99 5.78 29.98
N SER A 254 12.16 6.35 30.22
CA SER A 254 12.44 7.77 30.02
C SER A 254 12.50 8.12 28.53
N VAL A 255 12.44 9.40 28.18
CA VAL A 255 12.62 9.92 26.79
C VAL A 255 13.99 9.55 26.17
N LEU A 256 14.97 9.16 27.00
CA LEU A 256 16.27 8.67 26.53
C LEU A 256 16.31 7.16 26.30
N GLY A 257 15.16 6.47 26.44
CA GLY A 257 15.05 5.02 26.28
C GLY A 257 15.52 4.20 27.48
N GLN A 258 15.82 4.82 28.61
CA GLN A 258 16.24 4.12 29.83
C GLN A 258 15.02 3.63 30.60
N VAL A 259 14.99 2.35 30.99
CA VAL A 259 13.99 1.81 31.92
C VAL A 259 14.27 2.35 33.31
N VAL A 260 13.35 3.16 33.82
CA VAL A 260 13.45 3.82 35.14
C VAL A 260 12.63 3.12 36.23
N SER A 261 11.65 2.30 35.83
CA SER A 261 10.87 1.46 36.78
C SER A 261 10.45 0.17 36.08
N THR A 262 10.39 -0.91 36.84
CA THR A 262 9.94 -2.23 36.35
C THR A 262 9.12 -2.92 37.44
N GLN A 263 7.92 -3.42 37.06
CA GLN A 263 7.05 -4.19 37.91
C GLN A 263 6.66 -5.50 37.22
N LYS A 264 6.89 -6.65 37.89
CA LYS A 264 6.57 -7.99 37.38
C LYS A 264 5.35 -8.56 38.08
N PHE A 265 4.50 -9.23 37.31
CA PHE A 265 3.25 -9.84 37.79
C PHE A 265 3.16 -11.29 37.30
N ASN A 266 2.22 -12.04 37.87
CA ASN A 266 1.97 -13.43 37.50
C ASN A 266 1.08 -13.61 36.23
N GLY A 267 0.68 -12.51 35.61
CA GLY A 267 -0.17 -12.55 34.40
C GLY A 267 -1.69 -12.64 34.69
N SER A 268 -2.12 -12.56 35.94
CA SER A 268 -3.55 -12.57 36.30
C SER A 268 -4.10 -11.21 36.70
N ASN A 269 -3.23 -10.25 36.99
CA ASN A 269 -3.62 -8.90 37.38
C ASN A 269 -4.19 -8.13 36.18
N LEU A 270 -5.39 -7.57 36.35
CA LEU A 270 -6.01 -6.67 35.38
C LEU A 270 -5.77 -5.20 35.74
N THR A 271 -5.31 -4.92 36.94
CA THR A 271 -5.03 -3.56 37.40
C THR A 271 -3.73 -3.51 38.18
N THR A 272 -3.03 -2.39 38.13
CA THR A 272 -1.86 -2.11 38.97
C THR A 272 -1.61 -0.60 39.10
N ASP A 273 -1.07 -0.17 40.24
CA ASP A 273 -0.59 1.21 40.41
C ASP A 273 0.81 1.35 39.79
N ILE A 274 1.00 2.41 39.05
CA ILE A 274 2.29 2.86 38.53
C ILE A 274 2.76 3.98 39.46
N SER A 275 3.80 3.73 40.28
CA SER A 275 4.39 4.75 41.13
C SER A 275 5.18 5.75 40.27
N THR A 276 4.90 7.04 40.48
CA THR A 276 5.60 8.16 39.85
C THR A 276 6.28 9.09 40.88
N SER A 277 6.24 8.74 42.19
CA SER A 277 6.74 9.59 43.25
C SER A 277 8.24 9.85 43.23
N GLU A 278 9.02 8.91 42.63
CA GLU A 278 10.47 9.03 42.48
C GLU A 278 10.90 9.49 41.06
N LEU A 279 9.94 9.76 40.18
CA LEU A 279 10.21 10.22 38.84
C LEU A 279 10.28 11.73 38.78
N ASN A 280 11.21 12.26 37.99
CA ASN A 280 11.25 13.67 37.68
C ASN A 280 10.05 14.08 36.84
N LYS A 281 9.67 15.36 36.91
CA LYS A 281 8.61 15.91 36.02
C LYS A 281 9.00 15.71 34.56
N GLY A 282 8.06 15.22 33.76
CA GLY A 282 8.32 14.94 32.35
C GLY A 282 7.37 13.95 31.73
N ILE A 283 7.68 13.55 30.50
CA ILE A 283 6.95 12.52 29.75
C ILE A 283 7.74 11.22 29.80
N TYR A 284 7.05 10.13 30.09
CA TYR A 284 7.58 8.77 30.11
C TYR A 284 6.76 7.88 29.20
N THR A 285 7.35 6.84 28.65
CA THR A 285 6.62 5.77 27.96
C THR A 285 6.39 4.63 28.95
N VAL A 286 5.14 4.25 29.16
CA VAL A 286 4.78 3.03 29.88
C VAL A 286 4.64 1.91 28.87
N ARG A 287 5.44 0.86 29.02
CA ARG A 287 5.38 -0.36 28.24
C ARG A 287 4.78 -1.48 29.07
N ILE A 288 3.76 -2.13 28.55
CA ILE A 288 2.97 -3.15 29.24
C ILE A 288 3.10 -4.45 28.46
N HIS A 289 3.57 -5.50 29.13
CA HIS A 289 3.61 -6.86 28.58
C HIS A 289 2.47 -7.66 29.20
N PHE A 290 1.66 -8.28 28.38
CA PHE A 290 0.52 -9.08 28.80
C PHE A 290 0.84 -10.57 28.82
N ALA A 291 0.06 -11.34 29.57
CA ALA A 291 0.23 -12.78 29.70
C ALA A 291 0.09 -13.55 28.37
N ASN A 292 -0.67 -13.00 27.42
CA ASN A 292 -0.82 -13.54 26.07
C ASN A 292 0.34 -13.18 25.12
N LYS A 293 1.44 -12.61 25.65
CA LYS A 293 2.64 -12.13 24.92
C LYS A 293 2.44 -10.86 24.09
N GLU A 294 1.26 -10.25 24.11
CA GLU A 294 1.07 -8.92 23.53
C GLU A 294 1.82 -7.86 24.34
N ILE A 295 2.26 -6.81 23.65
CA ILE A 295 2.91 -5.65 24.25
C ILE A 295 2.15 -4.41 23.82
N ALA A 296 1.85 -3.53 24.78
CA ALA A 296 1.28 -2.23 24.48
C ALA A 296 2.13 -1.13 25.15
N GLN A 297 1.98 0.09 24.65
CA GLN A 297 2.67 1.24 25.23
C GLN A 297 1.80 2.50 25.15
N THR A 298 2.03 3.42 26.08
CA THR A 298 1.39 4.74 26.08
C THR A 298 2.26 5.75 26.81
N ASN A 299 1.96 7.02 26.64
CA ASN A 299 2.67 8.07 27.36
C ASN A 299 2.04 8.33 28.73
N LEU A 300 2.88 8.55 29.72
CA LEU A 300 2.52 8.99 31.06
C LEU A 300 3.20 10.32 31.35
N VAL A 301 2.43 11.31 31.73
CA VAL A 301 2.91 12.64 32.13
C VAL A 301 3.03 12.69 33.65
N VAL A 302 4.21 13.09 34.16
CA VAL A 302 4.50 13.31 35.58
C VAL A 302 4.64 14.81 35.83
N ASN A 303 3.80 15.36 36.69
CA ASN A 303 3.76 16.79 37.04
C ASN A 303 4.65 17.15 38.24
#